data_d2f9271fedcaa1914cee91036d81b4c0
#
_entry.id   d2f9271fedcaa1914cee91036d81b4c0
#
_cell.length_a   1.000
_cell.length_b   1.000
_cell.length_c   1.000
_cell.angle_alpha   90.00
_cell.angle_beta   90.00
_cell.angle_gamma   90.00
#
_symmetry.space_group_name_H-M   'P 1'
#
loop_
_entity.id
_entity.type
_entity.pdbx_description
1 polymer ?
#
loop_
_entity_poly.entity_id
_entity_poly.type
_entity_poly.pdbx_seq_one_letter_code
_entity_poly.pdbx_strand_id
1 'polypeptide(L)'
;MDEERYPALPWQGWKIVKRLGRGGYGSVYLAQRNSAGVMEDAAVKVISFPKNEEDIEADFTDGYDLVSVRNKYKNMLHRYVDEYQIMLAFKGQTNIVSCDDFEAKPHKDGIGWDVFIRMELLTPLTTLIKQYAGIIPEEMVIKVGKDICSALMLCDSKNIVHRDIKPENIMVSEFGDYKLGDFGIARTMDHTTQATTVGSERYMAPEVIKREEYGKEVDIYSLGLVLYWMLNNRKRPFIDADHLPTHDEIELAQARREKGDPLPRPKYGSRDLQNIVLKACAYAPKDRFSSAREMYQALEVLQSGGSIPELPKPEPPGKPKLPDDEGGLLGGWISAEDGKENGKNLDDEDEWSSVHVTEEKRNIEEGPAVLEGAYPDEQELKTIKKV
;
A
#
# COMPACT_ATOMS: atom_id res chain seq x y z
N MET A 1 -17.82 30.24 -6.51
CA MET A 1 -17.12 28.96 -6.75
C MET A 1 -15.64 29.31 -6.71
N ASP A 2 -14.96 28.94 -5.64
CA ASP A 2 -13.52 29.16 -5.52
C ASP A 2 -12.86 28.33 -6.63
N GLU A 3 -12.17 29.02 -7.56
CA GLU A 3 -11.33 28.35 -8.55
C GLU A 3 -10.25 27.59 -7.77
N GLU A 4 -10.30 26.27 -7.83
CA GLU A 4 -9.32 25.38 -7.20
C GLU A 4 -7.94 25.73 -7.81
N ARG A 5 -7.10 26.41 -7.05
CA ARG A 5 -5.80 26.90 -7.52
C ARG A 5 -4.82 25.72 -7.57
N TYR A 6 -4.63 25.17 -8.76
CA TYR A 6 -3.70 24.07 -8.97
C TYR A 6 -2.23 24.54 -8.89
N PRO A 7 -1.31 23.67 -8.46
CA PRO A 7 0.11 23.98 -8.45
C PRO A 7 0.64 24.20 -9.87
N ALA A 8 1.59 25.11 -10.02
CA ALA A 8 2.27 25.32 -11.30
C ALA A 8 3.24 24.18 -11.59
N LEU A 9 3.11 23.58 -12.77
CA LEU A 9 3.98 22.47 -13.18
C LEU A 9 5.39 22.97 -13.54
N PRO A 10 6.43 22.15 -13.31
CA PRO A 10 7.81 22.53 -13.61
C PRO A 10 8.14 22.53 -15.10
N TRP A 11 7.36 21.83 -15.92
CA TRP A 11 7.64 21.65 -17.35
C TRP A 11 6.94 22.73 -18.20
N GLN A 12 7.68 23.29 -19.12
CA GLN A 12 7.18 24.35 -20.00
C GLN A 12 6.00 23.86 -20.84
N GLY A 13 4.95 24.69 -20.90
CA GLY A 13 3.76 24.43 -21.71
C GLY A 13 2.73 23.49 -21.10
N TRP A 14 3.09 22.72 -20.05
CA TRP A 14 2.14 21.86 -19.35
C TRP A 14 1.29 22.63 -18.36
N LYS A 15 -0.02 22.36 -18.36
CA LYS A 15 -0.99 22.97 -17.44
C LYS A 15 -1.90 21.91 -16.86
N ILE A 16 -2.19 22.01 -15.57
CA ILE A 16 -3.20 21.16 -14.91
C ILE A 16 -4.59 21.56 -15.41
N VAL A 17 -5.37 20.57 -15.82
CA VAL A 17 -6.76 20.73 -16.27
C VAL A 17 -7.73 20.40 -15.14
N LYS A 18 -7.52 19.28 -14.48
CA LYS A 18 -8.37 18.81 -13.36
C LYS A 18 -7.62 17.81 -12.47
N ARG A 19 -8.11 17.67 -11.25
CA ARG A 19 -7.64 16.62 -10.35
C ARG A 19 -8.32 15.28 -10.71
N LEU A 20 -7.51 14.23 -10.89
CA LEU A 20 -7.95 12.86 -11.15
C LEU A 20 -8.18 12.08 -9.85
N GLY A 21 -7.34 12.33 -8.83
CA GLY A 21 -7.44 11.65 -7.55
C GLY A 21 -6.62 12.33 -6.46
N ARG A 22 -6.91 11.96 -5.21
CA ARG A 22 -6.14 12.36 -4.02
C ARG A 22 -5.88 11.13 -3.17
N GLY A 23 -4.66 10.90 -2.76
CA GLY A 23 -4.24 9.82 -1.89
C GLY A 23 -3.44 10.33 -0.68
N GLY A 24 -3.04 9.41 0.19
CA GLY A 24 -2.22 9.73 1.36
C GLY A 24 -0.86 10.36 1.02
N TYR A 25 -0.37 10.07 -0.18
CA TYR A 25 0.96 10.49 -0.67
C TYR A 25 0.90 11.62 -1.70
N GLY A 26 -0.23 12.30 -1.88
CA GLY A 26 -0.34 13.42 -2.79
C GLY A 26 -1.59 13.37 -3.67
N SER A 27 -1.58 14.19 -4.71
CA SER A 27 -2.70 14.30 -5.67
C SER A 27 -2.23 13.97 -7.08
N VAL A 28 -3.10 13.34 -7.86
CA VAL A 28 -2.85 13.08 -9.29
C VAL A 28 -3.75 13.98 -10.12
N TYR A 29 -3.18 14.62 -11.12
CA TYR A 29 -3.86 15.57 -11.99
C TYR A 29 -3.77 15.14 -13.45
N LEU A 30 -4.80 15.46 -14.23
CA LEU A 30 -4.70 15.54 -15.68
C LEU A 30 -3.97 16.82 -16.04
N ALA A 31 -2.88 16.68 -16.75
CA ALA A 31 -2.14 17.80 -17.34
C ALA A 31 -2.17 17.72 -18.85
N GLN A 32 -2.23 18.88 -19.50
CA GLN A 32 -2.25 19.03 -20.96
C GLN A 32 -1.18 19.98 -21.44
N ARG A 33 -0.65 19.70 -22.63
CA ARG A 33 0.25 20.57 -23.36
C ARG A 33 -0.21 20.66 -24.81
N ASN A 34 -0.19 21.86 -25.37
CA ASN A 34 -0.33 22.04 -26.82
C ASN A 34 1.07 22.23 -27.44
N SER A 35 1.46 21.31 -28.29
CA SER A 35 2.73 21.33 -29.01
C SER A 35 2.44 21.38 -30.53
N ALA A 36 2.65 22.53 -31.15
CA ALA A 36 2.42 22.73 -32.57
C ALA A 36 1.01 22.36 -33.09
N GLY A 37 -0.02 22.56 -32.24
CA GLY A 37 -1.41 22.21 -32.57
C GLY A 37 -1.82 20.81 -32.15
N VAL A 38 -0.89 19.98 -31.66
CA VAL A 38 -1.17 18.65 -31.10
C VAL A 38 -1.36 18.76 -29.58
N MET A 39 -2.51 18.29 -29.11
CA MET A 39 -2.78 18.19 -27.67
C MET A 39 -2.19 16.91 -27.11
N GLU A 40 -1.35 17.06 -26.12
CA GLU A 40 -0.75 15.94 -25.36
C GLU A 40 -1.36 15.90 -23.97
N ASP A 41 -1.76 14.71 -23.53
CA ASP A 41 -2.31 14.45 -22.20
C ASP A 41 -1.31 13.65 -21.37
N ALA A 42 -1.21 13.97 -20.09
CA ALA A 42 -0.41 13.20 -19.14
C ALA A 42 -1.07 13.17 -17.75
N ALA A 43 -0.78 12.16 -16.97
CA ALA A 43 -1.03 12.18 -15.53
C ALA A 43 0.18 12.77 -14.81
N VAL A 44 -0.08 13.68 -13.86
CA VAL A 44 0.97 14.26 -13.01
C VAL A 44 0.64 14.01 -11.57
N LYS A 45 1.49 13.21 -10.89
CA LYS A 45 1.44 13.00 -9.46
C LYS A 45 2.25 14.12 -8.78
N VAL A 46 1.60 14.84 -7.87
CA VAL A 46 2.21 15.92 -7.09
C VAL A 46 2.19 15.52 -5.63
N ILE A 47 3.37 15.52 -5.03
CA ILE A 47 3.60 15.13 -3.64
C ILE A 47 4.30 16.31 -2.96
N SER A 48 3.71 16.82 -1.89
CA SER A 48 4.31 17.87 -1.06
C SER A 48 4.64 17.30 0.32
N PHE A 49 5.84 17.52 0.78
CA PHE A 49 6.25 17.13 2.12
C PHE A 49 7.26 18.14 2.70
N PRO A 50 6.98 18.65 3.93
CA PRO A 50 5.75 18.43 4.73
C PRO A 50 4.50 18.87 3.98
N LYS A 51 3.33 18.37 4.37
CA LYS A 51 2.05 18.71 3.73
C LYS A 51 1.56 20.10 4.12
N ASN A 52 1.90 20.54 5.33
CA ASN A 52 1.52 21.81 5.94
C ASN A 52 2.53 22.19 7.04
N GLU A 53 2.36 23.38 7.60
CA GLU A 53 3.19 23.87 8.70
C GLU A 53 3.01 23.04 9.98
N GLU A 54 1.82 22.46 10.20
CA GLU A 54 1.53 21.60 11.37
C GLU A 54 2.43 20.36 11.43
N ASP A 55 2.78 19.77 10.25
CA ASP A 55 3.71 18.64 10.21
C ASP A 55 5.12 19.03 10.70
N ILE A 56 5.54 20.28 10.43
CA ILE A 56 6.83 20.82 10.90
C ILE A 56 6.78 21.12 12.40
N GLU A 57 5.69 21.74 12.85
CA GLU A 57 5.48 22.03 14.27
C GLU A 57 5.43 20.76 15.12
N ALA A 58 4.81 19.70 14.60
CA ALA A 58 4.80 18.39 15.25
C ALA A 58 6.22 17.84 15.41
N ASP A 59 7.06 17.93 14.39
CA ASP A 59 8.46 17.49 14.47
C ASP A 59 9.25 18.25 15.54
N PHE A 60 9.06 19.58 15.64
CA PHE A 60 9.70 20.37 16.69
C PHE A 60 9.15 20.04 18.08
N THR A 61 7.84 19.78 18.20
CA THR A 61 7.20 19.36 19.45
C THR A 61 7.72 18.01 19.92
N ASP A 62 8.01 17.09 18.98
CA ASP A 62 8.65 15.80 19.26
C ASP A 62 10.15 15.94 19.64
N GLY A 63 10.69 17.16 19.66
CA GLY A 63 12.04 17.48 20.12
C GLY A 63 13.13 17.42 19.04
N TYR A 64 12.75 17.32 17.76
CA TYR A 64 13.74 17.40 16.67
C TYR A 64 14.24 18.84 16.50
N ASP A 65 15.55 18.99 16.29
CA ASP A 65 16.13 20.27 15.88
C ASP A 65 15.96 20.50 14.37
N LEU A 66 16.20 21.73 13.92
CA LEU A 66 16.04 22.11 12.51
C LEU A 66 16.87 21.26 11.55
N VAL A 67 18.07 20.83 11.96
CA VAL A 67 18.95 19.99 11.13
C VAL A 67 18.34 18.60 10.97
N SER A 68 17.84 18.03 12.04
CA SER A 68 17.15 16.72 12.04
C SER A 68 15.88 16.75 11.19
N VAL A 69 15.08 17.81 11.29
CA VAL A 69 13.87 18.01 10.48
C VAL A 69 14.23 18.08 8.99
N ARG A 70 15.23 18.89 8.62
CA ARG A 70 15.71 18.97 7.23
C ARG A 70 16.21 17.63 6.70
N ASN A 71 16.99 16.90 7.51
CA ASN A 71 17.48 15.58 7.13
C ASN A 71 16.35 14.55 6.96
N LYS A 72 15.33 14.59 7.81
CA LYS A 72 14.12 13.77 7.68
C LYS A 72 13.49 13.95 6.29
N TYR A 73 13.23 15.19 5.88
CA TYR A 73 12.60 15.47 4.58
C TYR A 73 13.55 15.24 3.40
N LYS A 74 14.85 15.46 3.57
CA LYS A 74 15.85 15.07 2.56
C LYS A 74 15.86 13.56 2.33
N ASN A 75 15.77 12.76 3.36
CA ASN A 75 15.67 11.30 3.25
C ASN A 75 14.35 10.88 2.56
N MET A 76 13.26 11.59 2.81
CA MET A 76 12.01 11.36 2.06
C MET A 76 12.18 11.65 0.57
N LEU A 77 12.85 12.73 0.20
CA LEU A 77 13.16 13.03 -1.21
C LEU A 77 13.95 11.89 -1.86
N HIS A 78 15.00 11.39 -1.21
CA HIS A 78 15.80 10.29 -1.75
C HIS A 78 14.95 9.05 -2.05
N ARG A 79 14.00 8.71 -1.19
CA ARG A 79 13.06 7.60 -1.42
C ARG A 79 12.22 7.79 -2.69
N TYR A 80 11.72 9.00 -2.94
CA TYR A 80 10.98 9.29 -4.18
C TYR A 80 11.89 9.25 -5.41
N VAL A 81 13.14 9.67 -5.27
CA VAL A 81 14.14 9.54 -6.34
C VAL A 81 14.43 8.06 -6.65
N ASP A 82 14.59 7.22 -5.63
CA ASP A 82 14.81 5.78 -5.80
C ASP A 82 13.59 5.12 -6.49
N GLU A 83 12.37 5.50 -6.10
CA GLU A 83 11.12 5.04 -6.76
C GLU A 83 11.13 5.43 -8.24
N TYR A 84 11.47 6.69 -8.54
CA TYR A 84 11.57 7.15 -9.91
C TYR A 84 12.63 6.40 -10.72
N GLN A 85 13.81 6.14 -10.16
CA GLN A 85 14.87 5.37 -10.83
C GLN A 85 14.40 3.95 -11.19
N ILE A 86 13.62 3.32 -10.32
CA ILE A 86 13.03 2.02 -10.63
C ILE A 86 12.00 2.13 -11.75
N MET A 87 11.14 3.14 -11.73
CA MET A 87 10.20 3.37 -12.83
C MET A 87 10.94 3.60 -14.17
N LEU A 88 12.05 4.33 -14.15
CA LEU A 88 12.91 4.52 -15.34
C LEU A 88 13.53 3.22 -15.84
N ALA A 89 13.97 2.35 -14.93
CA ALA A 89 14.55 1.05 -15.29
C ALA A 89 13.56 0.12 -16.00
N PHE A 90 12.27 0.40 -15.88
CA PHE A 90 11.18 -0.32 -16.54
C PHE A 90 10.52 0.48 -17.68
N LYS A 91 11.06 1.63 -18.06
CA LYS A 91 10.50 2.45 -19.13
C LYS A 91 10.34 1.65 -20.43
N GLY A 92 9.15 1.74 -21.03
CA GLY A 92 8.82 1.01 -22.26
C GLY A 92 8.32 -0.42 -22.05
N GLN A 93 8.23 -0.90 -20.82
CA GLN A 93 7.62 -2.21 -20.55
C GLN A 93 6.09 -2.12 -20.55
N THR A 94 5.44 -3.09 -21.22
CA THR A 94 3.99 -3.04 -21.47
C THR A 94 3.16 -3.04 -20.20
N ASN A 95 3.54 -3.84 -19.20
CA ASN A 95 2.73 -4.08 -18.00
C ASN A 95 3.19 -3.26 -16.78
N ILE A 96 4.00 -2.23 -17.00
CA ILE A 96 4.41 -1.27 -15.96
C ILE A 96 4.03 0.14 -16.42
N VAL A 97 3.53 0.95 -15.48
CA VAL A 97 3.21 2.36 -15.76
C VAL A 97 4.48 3.09 -16.17
N SER A 98 4.45 3.71 -17.36
CA SER A 98 5.58 4.46 -17.88
C SER A 98 5.67 5.83 -17.23
N CYS A 99 6.85 6.16 -16.71
CA CYS A 99 7.18 7.48 -16.22
C CYS A 99 7.99 8.23 -17.29
N ASP A 100 7.56 9.48 -17.58
CA ASP A 100 8.20 10.31 -18.58
C ASP A 100 9.24 11.25 -17.98
N ASP A 101 8.92 11.84 -16.83
CA ASP A 101 9.73 12.90 -16.25
C ASP A 101 9.50 13.03 -14.73
N PHE A 102 10.51 13.56 -14.05
CA PHE A 102 10.52 13.79 -12.61
C PHE A 102 11.16 15.14 -12.30
N GLU A 103 10.57 15.89 -11.39
CA GLU A 103 11.14 17.14 -10.89
C GLU A 103 10.86 17.28 -9.39
N ALA A 104 11.85 17.78 -8.64
CA ALA A 104 11.70 18.11 -7.24
C ALA A 104 12.07 19.57 -7.02
N LYS A 105 11.16 20.34 -6.42
CA LYS A 105 11.35 21.75 -6.11
C LYS A 105 11.41 21.94 -4.59
N PRO A 106 12.49 22.53 -4.05
CA PRO A 106 12.56 22.82 -2.62
C PRO A 106 11.52 23.88 -2.24
N HIS A 107 10.98 23.77 -1.04
CA HIS A 107 10.15 24.80 -0.44
C HIS A 107 10.98 26.05 -0.13
N LYS A 108 10.32 27.23 -0.11
CA LYS A 108 10.99 28.53 0.10
C LYS A 108 11.64 28.68 1.46
N ASP A 109 11.12 27.99 2.47
CA ASP A 109 11.64 27.94 3.85
C ASP A 109 12.86 27.02 4.02
N GLY A 110 13.22 26.31 2.95
CA GLY A 110 14.31 25.34 2.97
C GLY A 110 13.99 24.07 3.75
N ILE A 111 12.71 23.80 4.03
CA ILE A 111 12.25 22.59 4.68
C ILE A 111 11.30 21.86 3.72
N GLY A 112 11.72 20.72 3.21
CA GLY A 112 10.87 19.91 2.35
C GLY A 112 10.89 20.26 0.86
N TRP A 113 10.04 19.55 0.09
CA TRP A 113 10.00 19.60 -1.37
C TRP A 113 8.60 19.34 -1.91
N ASP A 114 8.35 19.92 -3.08
CA ASP A 114 7.28 19.51 -3.99
C ASP A 114 7.89 18.57 -5.04
N VAL A 115 7.44 17.33 -5.09
CA VAL A 115 7.84 16.34 -6.08
C VAL A 115 6.75 16.21 -7.14
N PHE A 116 7.15 16.27 -8.39
CA PHE A 116 6.29 16.14 -9.56
C PHE A 116 6.74 14.94 -10.39
N ILE A 117 5.84 14.01 -10.64
CA ILE A 117 6.10 12.83 -11.48
C ILE A 117 5.11 12.86 -12.64
N ARG A 118 5.61 13.00 -13.86
CA ARG A 118 4.79 12.95 -15.07
C ARG A 118 4.82 11.55 -15.66
N MET A 119 3.66 11.01 -15.93
CA MET A 119 3.48 9.64 -16.39
C MET A 119 2.37 9.54 -17.43
N GLU A 120 2.30 8.42 -18.13
CA GLU A 120 1.21 8.14 -19.06
C GLU A 120 -0.16 8.26 -18.38
N LEU A 121 -1.15 8.76 -19.13
CA LEU A 121 -2.52 8.87 -18.65
C LEU A 121 -3.24 7.55 -18.84
N LEU A 122 -3.64 6.93 -17.74
CA LEU A 122 -4.27 5.62 -17.69
C LEU A 122 -5.56 5.66 -16.88
N THR A 123 -6.42 4.66 -17.07
CA THR A 123 -7.65 4.51 -16.29
C THR A 123 -7.40 3.53 -15.12
N PRO A 124 -7.70 3.89 -13.86
CA PRO A 124 -7.59 2.94 -12.75
C PRO A 124 -8.52 1.74 -12.92
N LEU A 125 -8.05 0.54 -12.55
CA LEU A 125 -8.85 -0.69 -12.52
C LEU A 125 -10.14 -0.50 -11.73
N THR A 126 -10.07 0.20 -10.60
CA THR A 126 -11.23 0.53 -9.76
C THR A 126 -12.31 1.34 -10.50
N THR A 127 -11.91 2.19 -11.45
CA THR A 127 -12.84 2.96 -12.30
C THR A 127 -13.44 2.09 -13.38
N LEU A 128 -12.61 1.27 -14.05
CA LEU A 128 -13.08 0.35 -15.09
C LEU A 128 -14.10 -0.64 -14.54
N ILE A 129 -13.82 -1.23 -13.37
CA ILE A 129 -14.71 -2.24 -12.75
C ILE A 129 -16.07 -1.66 -12.34
N LYS A 130 -16.19 -0.37 -12.09
CA LYS A 130 -17.50 0.27 -11.80
C LYS A 130 -18.50 0.15 -12.96
N GLN A 131 -18.03 -0.05 -14.18
CA GLN A 131 -18.89 -0.24 -15.36
C GLN A 131 -19.60 -1.59 -15.36
N TYR A 132 -19.11 -2.55 -14.56
CA TYR A 132 -19.72 -3.87 -14.43
C TYR A 132 -20.66 -3.89 -13.24
N ALA A 133 -21.94 -4.16 -13.49
CA ALA A 133 -23.00 -4.20 -12.48
C ALA A 133 -22.99 -5.52 -11.68
N GLY A 134 -21.84 -5.96 -11.19
CA GLY A 134 -21.71 -7.16 -10.34
C GLY A 134 -20.68 -8.16 -10.85
N ILE A 135 -20.99 -8.98 -11.85
CA ILE A 135 -20.09 -10.05 -12.29
C ILE A 135 -19.06 -9.50 -13.29
N ILE A 136 -17.78 -9.67 -12.94
CA ILE A 136 -16.67 -9.34 -13.82
C ILE A 136 -16.38 -10.56 -14.71
N PRO A 137 -16.24 -10.38 -16.04
CA PRO A 137 -15.92 -11.51 -16.95
C PRO A 137 -14.64 -12.23 -16.53
N GLU A 138 -14.67 -13.55 -16.56
CA GLU A 138 -13.54 -14.41 -16.18
C GLU A 138 -12.29 -14.11 -17.00
N GLU A 139 -12.45 -13.87 -18.31
CA GLU A 139 -11.37 -13.53 -19.23
C GLU A 139 -10.65 -12.24 -18.80
N MET A 140 -11.40 -11.27 -18.25
CA MET A 140 -10.82 -10.05 -17.73
C MET A 140 -9.99 -10.33 -16.47
N VAL A 141 -10.47 -11.18 -15.56
CA VAL A 141 -9.75 -11.55 -14.34
C VAL A 141 -8.46 -12.29 -14.68
N ILE A 142 -8.53 -13.23 -15.63
CA ILE A 142 -7.36 -13.96 -16.13
C ILE A 142 -6.35 -12.99 -16.76
N LYS A 143 -6.81 -12.04 -17.60
CA LYS A 143 -5.94 -11.05 -18.23
C LYS A 143 -5.26 -10.15 -17.20
N VAL A 144 -5.99 -9.63 -16.20
CA VAL A 144 -5.39 -8.86 -15.08
C VAL A 144 -4.31 -9.70 -14.39
N GLY A 145 -4.61 -10.96 -14.06
CA GLY A 145 -3.65 -11.86 -13.43
C GLY A 145 -2.39 -12.06 -14.26
N LYS A 146 -2.53 -12.31 -15.56
CA LYS A 146 -1.40 -12.52 -16.48
C LYS A 146 -0.55 -11.26 -16.66
N ASP A 147 -1.19 -10.12 -16.90
CA ASP A 147 -0.49 -8.85 -17.14
C ASP A 147 0.30 -8.43 -15.90
N ILE A 148 -0.29 -8.55 -14.70
CA ILE A 148 0.41 -8.22 -13.46
C ILE A 148 1.48 -9.27 -13.13
N CYS A 149 1.28 -10.56 -13.39
CA CYS A 149 2.36 -11.54 -13.30
C CYS A 149 3.54 -11.17 -14.22
N SER A 150 3.27 -10.66 -15.43
CA SER A 150 4.31 -10.18 -16.34
C SER A 150 5.10 -9.02 -15.76
N ALA A 151 4.42 -8.05 -15.12
CA ALA A 151 5.07 -6.97 -14.37
C ALA A 151 5.93 -7.51 -13.23
N LEU A 152 5.42 -8.48 -12.45
CA LEU A 152 6.16 -9.09 -11.34
C LEU A 152 7.39 -9.89 -11.80
N MET A 153 7.33 -10.55 -12.97
CA MET A 153 8.51 -11.19 -13.54
C MET A 153 9.62 -10.18 -13.90
N LEU A 154 9.25 -8.97 -14.33
CA LEU A 154 10.21 -7.87 -14.54
C LEU A 154 10.80 -7.40 -13.22
N CYS A 155 9.97 -7.22 -12.18
CA CYS A 155 10.43 -6.89 -10.83
C CYS A 155 11.40 -7.95 -10.30
N ASP A 156 11.08 -9.23 -10.45
CA ASP A 156 11.94 -10.36 -10.07
C ASP A 156 13.32 -10.29 -10.73
N SER A 157 13.37 -9.92 -12.01
CA SER A 157 14.64 -9.80 -12.76
C SER A 157 15.59 -8.72 -12.23
N LYS A 158 15.06 -7.78 -11.45
CA LYS A 158 15.77 -6.68 -10.82
C LYS A 158 15.87 -6.79 -9.30
N ASN A 159 15.44 -7.93 -8.71
CA ASN A 159 15.37 -8.13 -7.26
C ASN A 159 14.47 -7.10 -6.54
N ILE A 160 13.41 -6.65 -7.18
CA ILE A 160 12.47 -5.70 -6.64
C ILE A 160 11.22 -6.44 -6.17
N VAL A 161 10.77 -6.16 -4.94
CA VAL A 161 9.46 -6.55 -4.41
C VAL A 161 8.59 -5.30 -4.39
N HIS A 162 7.38 -5.37 -4.96
CA HIS A 162 6.51 -4.19 -5.13
C HIS A 162 5.83 -3.75 -3.82
N ARG A 163 5.33 -4.71 -3.02
CA ARG A 163 4.79 -4.52 -1.65
C ARG A 163 3.49 -3.72 -1.52
N ASP A 164 2.94 -3.20 -2.60
CA ASP A 164 1.70 -2.41 -2.57
C ASP A 164 0.78 -2.76 -3.75
N ILE A 165 0.63 -4.05 -4.05
CA ILE A 165 -0.31 -4.51 -5.08
C ILE A 165 -1.72 -4.43 -4.53
N LYS A 166 -2.54 -3.59 -5.16
CA LYS A 166 -3.95 -3.35 -4.85
C LYS A 166 -4.67 -2.81 -6.07
N PRO A 167 -6.01 -2.86 -6.13
CA PRO A 167 -6.76 -2.40 -7.31
C PRO A 167 -6.49 -0.96 -7.71
N GLU A 168 -6.14 -0.09 -6.74
CA GLU A 168 -5.84 1.32 -6.98
C GLU A 168 -4.53 1.54 -7.72
N ASN A 169 -3.58 0.60 -7.62
CA ASN A 169 -2.26 0.65 -8.26
C ASN A 169 -2.20 -0.15 -9.57
N ILE A 170 -3.32 -0.73 -9.99
CA ILE A 170 -3.45 -1.38 -11.29
C ILE A 170 -4.21 -0.43 -12.22
N MET A 171 -3.56 -0.08 -13.32
CA MET A 171 -4.09 0.81 -14.34
C MET A 171 -4.40 0.02 -15.62
N VAL A 172 -5.23 0.57 -16.48
CA VAL A 172 -5.51 0.01 -17.80
C VAL A 172 -5.26 1.04 -18.88
N SER A 173 -4.56 0.64 -19.93
CA SER A 173 -4.33 1.43 -21.13
C SER A 173 -5.57 1.45 -22.03
N GLU A 174 -5.61 2.35 -23.01
CA GLU A 174 -6.63 2.38 -24.05
C GLU A 174 -6.64 1.10 -24.92
N PHE A 175 -5.51 0.39 -24.98
CA PHE A 175 -5.36 -0.88 -25.69
C PHE A 175 -5.79 -2.10 -24.87
N GLY A 176 -6.20 -1.90 -23.61
CA GLY A 176 -6.65 -2.95 -22.73
C GLY A 176 -5.54 -3.69 -21.97
N ASP A 177 -4.31 -3.19 -21.97
CA ASP A 177 -3.22 -3.76 -21.17
C ASP A 177 -3.30 -3.29 -19.72
N TYR A 178 -3.18 -4.22 -18.78
CA TYR A 178 -3.10 -3.87 -17.36
C TYR A 178 -1.65 -3.62 -16.97
N LYS A 179 -1.45 -2.52 -16.27
CA LYS A 179 -0.15 -2.00 -15.89
C LYS A 179 -0.06 -1.79 -14.38
N LEU A 180 1.05 -2.21 -13.80
CA LEU A 180 1.35 -2.01 -12.39
C LEU A 180 2.05 -0.66 -12.20
N GLY A 181 1.53 0.15 -11.29
CA GLY A 181 2.08 1.46 -10.94
C GLY A 181 2.28 1.62 -9.44
N ASP A 182 2.84 2.73 -9.03
CA ASP A 182 3.07 3.09 -7.62
C ASP A 182 3.94 2.05 -6.90
N PHE A 183 5.22 1.98 -7.26
CA PHE A 183 6.21 1.14 -6.58
C PHE A 183 6.38 1.65 -5.14
N GLY A 184 5.90 0.89 -4.16
CA GLY A 184 5.80 1.29 -2.75
C GLY A 184 7.14 1.40 -2.00
N ILE A 185 8.22 1.84 -2.65
CA ILE A 185 9.58 1.90 -2.09
C ILE A 185 9.67 2.96 -0.99
N ALA A 186 8.96 4.07 -1.16
CA ALA A 186 8.86 5.09 -0.12
C ALA A 186 8.26 4.54 1.20
N ARG A 187 7.56 3.40 1.14
CA ARG A 187 6.91 2.76 2.30
C ARG A 187 7.79 1.78 3.05
N THR A 188 8.85 1.28 2.42
CA THR A 188 9.58 0.11 2.93
C THR A 188 10.52 0.40 4.08
N MET A 189 10.85 1.65 4.32
CA MET A 189 11.83 2.02 5.35
C MET A 189 11.19 2.67 6.59
N ASP A 190 9.90 2.95 6.58
CA ASP A 190 9.20 3.53 7.74
C ASP A 190 8.62 2.45 8.67
N HIS A 191 9.47 1.51 9.13
CA HIS A 191 9.10 0.63 10.24
C HIS A 191 8.83 1.38 11.55
N THR A 192 9.11 2.69 11.60
CA THR A 192 8.94 3.54 12.78
C THR A 192 7.78 4.53 12.71
N THR A 193 7.22 4.80 11.54
CA THR A 193 6.07 5.70 11.43
C THR A 193 4.79 4.91 11.18
N GLN A 194 3.81 5.09 12.05
CA GLN A 194 2.43 4.56 11.99
C GLN A 194 1.62 5.06 10.76
N ALA A 195 2.27 5.57 9.73
CA ALA A 195 1.64 6.02 8.50
C ALA A 195 1.47 4.87 7.48
N THR A 196 1.06 3.68 7.92
CA THR A 196 0.37 2.76 7.03
C THR A 196 -0.91 3.45 6.58
N THR A 197 -0.98 3.81 5.30
CA THR A 197 -2.20 4.42 4.75
C THR A 197 -3.36 3.48 5.07
N VAL A 198 -4.31 3.98 5.84
CA VAL A 198 -5.54 3.27 6.18
C VAL A 198 -6.08 2.62 4.90
N GLY A 199 -6.01 1.30 4.81
CA GLY A 199 -6.49 0.54 3.66
C GLY A 199 -5.47 -0.29 2.88
N SER A 200 -4.15 -0.02 2.95
CA SER A 200 -3.13 -0.86 2.27
C SER A 200 -2.97 -2.24 2.93
N GLU A 201 -3.14 -2.34 4.25
CA GLU A 201 -3.10 -3.59 5.02
C GLU A 201 -4.08 -4.66 4.51
N ARG A 202 -5.11 -4.19 3.81
CA ARG A 202 -6.19 -5.04 3.26
C ARG A 202 -5.72 -6.05 2.23
N TYR A 203 -4.62 -5.76 1.53
CA TYR A 203 -4.03 -6.62 0.49
C TYR A 203 -2.67 -7.18 0.89
N MET A 204 -2.12 -6.78 2.04
CA MET A 204 -0.83 -7.27 2.54
C MET A 204 -0.88 -8.75 2.92
N ALA A 205 0.21 -9.44 2.66
CA ALA A 205 0.41 -10.81 3.11
C ALA A 205 0.54 -10.87 4.64
N PRO A 206 0.14 -11.98 5.29
CA PRO A 206 0.17 -12.11 6.75
C PRO A 206 1.55 -11.87 7.35
N GLU A 207 2.61 -12.36 6.72
CA GLU A 207 3.99 -12.19 7.16
C GLU A 207 4.44 -10.73 7.12
N VAL A 208 3.94 -9.94 6.15
CA VAL A 208 4.22 -8.49 6.08
C VAL A 208 3.54 -7.75 7.24
N ILE A 209 2.28 -8.08 7.53
CA ILE A 209 1.53 -7.50 8.66
C ILE A 209 2.21 -7.84 9.99
N LYS A 210 2.70 -9.08 10.13
CA LYS A 210 3.40 -9.56 11.33
C LYS A 210 4.84 -9.08 11.43
N ARG A 211 5.36 -8.38 10.40
CA ARG A 211 6.75 -7.92 10.32
C ARG A 211 7.76 -9.08 10.38
N GLU A 212 7.40 -10.23 9.83
CA GLU A 212 8.27 -11.39 9.66
C GLU A 212 9.17 -11.18 8.41
N GLU A 213 10.21 -11.99 8.27
CA GLU A 213 11.00 -12.02 7.03
C GLU A 213 10.14 -12.53 5.87
N TYR A 214 10.25 -11.89 4.70
CA TYR A 214 9.46 -12.22 3.54
C TYR A 214 10.24 -12.07 2.23
N GLY A 215 9.82 -12.81 1.23
CA GLY A 215 10.32 -12.73 -0.14
C GLY A 215 9.30 -12.13 -1.10
N LYS A 216 9.45 -12.44 -2.37
CA LYS A 216 8.59 -11.97 -3.47
C LYS A 216 7.20 -12.60 -3.49
N GLU A 217 6.99 -13.65 -2.73
CA GLU A 217 5.71 -14.36 -2.59
C GLU A 217 4.61 -13.46 -1.97
N VAL A 218 4.99 -12.35 -1.34
CA VAL A 218 4.04 -11.37 -0.80
C VAL A 218 3.27 -10.65 -1.91
N ASP A 219 3.91 -10.40 -3.06
CA ASP A 219 3.27 -9.77 -4.20
C ASP A 219 2.28 -10.74 -4.89
N ILE A 220 2.62 -12.03 -4.93
CA ILE A 220 1.71 -13.09 -5.43
C ILE A 220 0.46 -13.17 -4.56
N TYR A 221 0.62 -13.10 -3.25
CA TYR A 221 -0.50 -13.08 -2.30
C TYR A 221 -1.40 -11.85 -2.52
N SER A 222 -0.80 -10.68 -2.62
CA SER A 222 -1.54 -9.43 -2.85
C SER A 222 -2.29 -9.45 -4.19
N LEU A 223 -1.66 -9.95 -5.26
CA LEU A 223 -2.33 -10.18 -6.55
C LEU A 223 -3.49 -11.17 -6.41
N GLY A 224 -3.28 -12.28 -5.71
CA GLY A 224 -4.33 -13.25 -5.40
C GLY A 224 -5.55 -12.60 -4.75
N LEU A 225 -5.34 -11.70 -3.77
CA LEU A 225 -6.43 -10.97 -3.12
C LEU A 225 -7.14 -9.98 -4.06
N VAL A 226 -6.43 -9.36 -5.01
CA VAL A 226 -7.04 -8.52 -6.05
C VAL A 226 -7.95 -9.36 -6.93
N LEU A 227 -7.48 -10.51 -7.42
CA LEU A 227 -8.29 -11.41 -8.24
C LEU A 227 -9.47 -12.00 -7.46
N TYR A 228 -9.27 -12.34 -6.17
CA TYR A 228 -10.36 -12.75 -5.28
C TYR A 228 -11.44 -11.66 -5.20
N TRP A 229 -11.03 -10.42 -4.94
CA TRP A 229 -11.93 -9.28 -4.87
C TRP A 229 -12.71 -9.06 -6.16
N MET A 230 -12.09 -9.27 -7.33
CA MET A 230 -12.78 -9.22 -8.62
C MET A 230 -13.82 -10.33 -8.76
N LEU A 231 -13.51 -11.55 -8.33
CA LEU A 231 -14.40 -12.72 -8.38
C LEU A 231 -15.46 -12.75 -7.28
N ASN A 232 -15.36 -11.89 -6.27
CA ASN A 232 -16.29 -11.85 -5.14
C ASN A 232 -17.08 -10.54 -5.06
N ASN A 233 -17.50 -10.02 -6.22
CA ASN A 233 -18.26 -8.77 -6.33
C ASN A 233 -17.63 -7.62 -5.52
N ARG A 234 -16.32 -7.45 -5.65
CA ARG A 234 -15.55 -6.40 -4.94
C ARG A 234 -15.58 -6.52 -3.41
N LYS A 235 -15.82 -7.74 -2.91
CA LYS A 235 -15.72 -8.06 -1.48
C LYS A 235 -14.48 -8.90 -1.21
N ARG A 236 -13.88 -8.68 -0.04
CA ARG A 236 -12.71 -9.42 0.43
C ARG A 236 -13.11 -10.80 0.95
N PRO A 237 -12.14 -11.71 1.17
CA PRO A 237 -12.42 -12.98 1.82
C PRO A 237 -13.20 -12.79 3.13
N PHE A 238 -14.05 -13.76 3.46
CA PHE A 238 -14.97 -13.79 4.61
C PHE A 238 -16.12 -12.78 4.59
N ILE A 239 -16.27 -12.01 3.51
CA ILE A 239 -17.43 -11.12 3.30
C ILE A 239 -18.25 -11.70 2.15
N ASP A 240 -19.55 -11.85 2.38
CA ASP A 240 -20.48 -12.32 1.35
C ASP A 240 -20.53 -11.33 0.18
N ALA A 241 -20.52 -11.86 -1.04
CA ALA A 241 -20.49 -11.07 -2.27
C ALA A 241 -21.73 -10.15 -2.44
N ASP A 242 -22.87 -10.54 -1.90
CA ASP A 242 -24.14 -9.81 -2.03
C ASP A 242 -24.47 -8.94 -0.82
N HIS A 243 -23.65 -8.99 0.23
CA HIS A 243 -23.85 -8.25 1.45
C HIS A 243 -23.08 -6.92 1.47
N LEU A 244 -23.68 -5.88 2.05
CA LEU A 244 -22.98 -4.64 2.39
C LEU A 244 -22.47 -4.76 3.83
N PRO A 245 -21.13 -4.98 4.00
CA PRO A 245 -20.61 -5.29 5.32
C PRO A 245 -20.60 -4.06 6.23
N THR A 246 -20.82 -4.30 7.51
CA THR A 246 -20.56 -3.35 8.58
C THR A 246 -19.05 -3.19 8.82
N HIS A 247 -18.66 -2.19 9.61
CA HIS A 247 -17.27 -1.98 10.00
C HIS A 247 -16.71 -3.20 10.76
N ASP A 248 -17.48 -3.74 11.72
CA ASP A 248 -17.08 -4.87 12.56
C ASP A 248 -16.90 -6.15 11.73
N GLU A 249 -17.74 -6.39 10.73
CA GLU A 249 -17.59 -7.52 9.79
C GLU A 249 -16.33 -7.38 8.96
N ILE A 250 -15.95 -6.15 8.56
CA ILE A 250 -14.71 -5.88 7.84
C ILE A 250 -13.50 -6.17 8.72
N GLU A 251 -13.50 -5.75 9.98
CA GLU A 251 -12.43 -6.00 10.92
C GLU A 251 -12.32 -7.50 11.27
N LEU A 252 -13.45 -8.16 11.50
CA LEU A 252 -13.48 -9.61 11.75
C LEU A 252 -12.94 -10.39 10.54
N ALA A 253 -13.33 -10.03 9.33
CA ALA A 253 -12.83 -10.65 8.10
C ALA A 253 -11.30 -10.49 7.97
N GLN A 254 -10.78 -9.31 8.32
CA GLN A 254 -9.35 -9.04 8.35
C GLN A 254 -8.64 -9.91 9.40
N ALA A 255 -9.14 -9.93 10.63
CA ALA A 255 -8.58 -10.71 11.72
C ALA A 255 -8.55 -12.23 11.41
N ARG A 256 -9.61 -12.75 10.78
CA ARG A 256 -9.64 -14.16 10.34
C ARG A 256 -8.57 -14.47 9.31
N ARG A 257 -8.35 -13.57 8.35
CA ARG A 257 -7.31 -13.70 7.33
C ARG A 257 -5.91 -13.69 7.97
N GLU A 258 -5.67 -12.79 8.91
CA GLU A 258 -4.39 -12.68 9.64
C GLU A 258 -4.10 -13.88 10.55
N LYS A 259 -5.17 -14.48 11.07
CA LYS A 259 -5.07 -15.71 11.88
C LYS A 259 -4.76 -16.94 11.02
N GLY A 260 -5.04 -16.91 9.72
CA GLY A 260 -4.83 -18.02 8.79
C GLY A 260 -6.04 -18.94 8.67
N ASP A 261 -7.25 -18.46 8.97
CA ASP A 261 -8.46 -19.21 8.69
C ASP A 261 -8.51 -19.56 7.19
N PRO A 262 -8.92 -20.78 6.81
CA PRO A 262 -9.05 -21.17 5.40
C PRO A 262 -9.96 -20.19 4.63
N LEU A 263 -9.46 -19.63 3.54
CA LEU A 263 -10.23 -18.68 2.75
C LEU A 263 -11.43 -19.37 2.09
N PRO A 264 -12.64 -18.79 2.20
CA PRO A 264 -13.79 -19.28 1.44
C PRO A 264 -13.53 -19.07 -0.06
N ARG A 265 -14.20 -19.86 -0.90
CA ARG A 265 -14.14 -19.65 -2.34
C ARG A 265 -14.84 -18.34 -2.70
N PRO A 266 -14.30 -17.57 -3.66
CA PRO A 266 -15.04 -16.44 -4.20
C PRO A 266 -16.32 -16.92 -4.89
N LYS A 267 -17.31 -16.08 -4.97
CA LYS A 267 -18.65 -16.45 -5.48
C LYS A 267 -18.67 -16.78 -6.96
N TYR A 268 -17.87 -16.08 -7.75
CA TYR A 268 -17.87 -16.16 -9.22
C TYR A 268 -16.57 -16.75 -9.75
N GLY A 269 -16.57 -17.07 -11.06
CA GLY A 269 -15.44 -17.67 -11.76
C GLY A 269 -15.50 -19.22 -11.76
N SER A 270 -14.82 -19.80 -12.73
CA SER A 270 -14.67 -21.27 -12.85
C SER A 270 -13.95 -21.85 -11.63
N ARG A 271 -14.15 -23.15 -11.41
CA ARG A 271 -13.51 -23.88 -10.30
C ARG A 271 -11.99 -23.77 -10.38
N ASP A 272 -11.45 -23.83 -11.58
CA ASP A 272 -10.01 -23.77 -11.81
C ASP A 272 -9.44 -22.39 -11.54
N LEU A 273 -10.11 -21.30 -11.96
CA LEU A 273 -9.70 -19.95 -11.60
C LEU A 273 -9.76 -19.71 -10.10
N GLN A 274 -10.83 -20.18 -9.43
CA GLN A 274 -10.93 -20.11 -7.98
C GLN A 274 -9.78 -20.86 -7.29
N ASN A 275 -9.34 -22.01 -7.81
CA ASN A 275 -8.20 -22.77 -7.30
C ASN A 275 -6.90 -21.97 -7.43
N ILE A 276 -6.65 -21.34 -8.60
CA ILE A 276 -5.47 -20.48 -8.80
C ILE A 276 -5.46 -19.35 -7.76
N VAL A 277 -6.58 -18.66 -7.61
CA VAL A 277 -6.70 -17.53 -6.68
C VAL A 277 -6.48 -17.96 -5.23
N LEU A 278 -7.08 -19.08 -4.80
CA LEU A 278 -6.90 -19.60 -3.45
C LEU A 278 -5.46 -20.09 -3.19
N LYS A 279 -4.80 -20.69 -4.20
CA LYS A 279 -3.38 -21.05 -4.11
C LYS A 279 -2.51 -19.79 -3.94
N ALA A 280 -2.74 -18.76 -4.75
CA ALA A 280 -2.02 -17.50 -4.60
C ALA A 280 -2.19 -16.87 -3.21
N CYS A 281 -3.39 -16.99 -2.62
CA CYS A 281 -3.74 -16.49 -1.29
C CYS A 281 -3.46 -17.48 -0.14
N ALA A 282 -2.71 -18.56 -0.36
CA ALA A 282 -2.37 -19.49 0.70
C ALA A 282 -1.65 -18.77 1.86
N TYR A 283 -2.01 -19.14 3.10
CA TYR A 283 -1.49 -18.47 4.30
C TYR A 283 0.03 -18.60 4.40
N ALA A 284 0.53 -19.83 4.32
CA ALA A 284 1.98 -20.08 4.35
C ALA A 284 2.60 -19.77 2.97
N PRO A 285 3.67 -18.98 2.89
CA PRO A 285 4.33 -18.63 1.63
C PRO A 285 4.72 -19.84 0.77
N LYS A 286 5.17 -20.93 1.39
CA LYS A 286 5.55 -22.19 0.72
C LYS A 286 4.42 -22.89 -0.03
N ASP A 287 3.16 -22.62 0.34
CA ASP A 287 1.96 -23.24 -0.25
C ASP A 287 1.41 -22.38 -1.41
N ARG A 288 1.97 -21.20 -1.65
CA ARG A 288 1.66 -20.32 -2.78
C ARG A 288 2.34 -20.80 -4.07
N PHE A 289 2.19 -20.03 -5.12
CA PHE A 289 3.06 -20.16 -6.29
C PHE A 289 4.48 -19.73 -5.91
N SER A 290 5.47 -20.49 -6.36
CA SER A 290 6.89 -20.21 -6.07
C SER A 290 7.42 -18.96 -6.81
N SER A 291 6.71 -18.55 -7.86
CA SER A 291 7.06 -17.38 -8.68
C SER A 291 5.86 -16.84 -9.43
N ALA A 292 5.93 -15.57 -9.85
CA ALA A 292 4.95 -14.96 -10.73
C ALA A 292 4.85 -15.71 -12.08
N ARG A 293 5.94 -16.30 -12.54
CA ARG A 293 5.98 -17.16 -13.75
C ARG A 293 5.11 -18.39 -13.60
N GLU A 294 5.18 -19.09 -12.46
CA GLU A 294 4.34 -20.27 -12.21
C GLU A 294 2.86 -19.89 -12.20
N MET A 295 2.49 -18.78 -11.55
CA MET A 295 1.11 -18.29 -11.53
C MET A 295 0.65 -17.88 -12.95
N TYR A 296 1.49 -17.20 -13.73
CA TYR A 296 1.23 -16.84 -15.11
C TYR A 296 0.91 -18.08 -15.95
N GLN A 297 1.74 -19.13 -15.86
CA GLN A 297 1.56 -20.39 -16.59
C GLN A 297 0.24 -21.08 -16.22
N ALA A 298 -0.14 -21.07 -14.94
CA ALA A 298 -1.41 -21.63 -14.51
C ALA A 298 -2.60 -20.89 -15.15
N LEU A 299 -2.56 -19.55 -15.17
CA LEU A 299 -3.58 -18.73 -15.83
C LEU A 299 -3.61 -18.93 -17.35
N GLU A 300 -2.46 -19.14 -17.98
CA GLU A 300 -2.35 -19.38 -19.41
C GLU A 300 -2.91 -20.76 -19.82
N VAL A 301 -2.64 -21.80 -19.03
CA VAL A 301 -3.24 -23.13 -19.21
C VAL A 301 -4.76 -23.03 -19.12
N LEU A 302 -5.29 -22.34 -18.12
CA LEU A 302 -6.74 -22.13 -17.97
C LEU A 302 -7.33 -21.38 -19.17
N GLN A 303 -6.71 -20.30 -19.62
CA GLN A 303 -7.16 -19.53 -20.78
C GLN A 303 -7.19 -20.36 -22.07
N SER A 304 -6.28 -21.34 -22.19
CA SER A 304 -6.22 -22.26 -23.34
C SER A 304 -7.19 -23.44 -23.25
N GLY A 305 -8.07 -23.49 -22.23
CA GLY A 305 -9.02 -24.56 -21.99
C GLY A 305 -8.41 -25.81 -21.36
N GLY A 306 -7.19 -25.70 -20.80
CA GLY A 306 -6.58 -26.75 -20.00
C GLY A 306 -7.17 -26.82 -18.59
N SER A 307 -7.01 -27.98 -17.95
CA SER A 307 -7.43 -28.20 -16.56
C SER A 307 -6.26 -28.02 -15.59
N ILE A 308 -6.55 -27.48 -14.41
CA ILE A 308 -5.58 -27.28 -13.35
C ILE A 308 -5.79 -28.33 -12.25
N PRO A 309 -4.71 -28.93 -11.72
CA PRO A 309 -4.83 -29.88 -10.62
C PRO A 309 -5.63 -29.30 -9.44
N GLU A 310 -6.55 -30.09 -8.87
CA GLU A 310 -7.25 -29.68 -7.64
C GLU A 310 -6.22 -29.40 -6.53
N LEU A 311 -6.44 -28.30 -5.83
CA LEU A 311 -5.67 -28.01 -4.62
C LEU A 311 -5.89 -29.12 -3.59
N PRO A 312 -4.85 -29.58 -2.89
CA PRO A 312 -5.02 -30.43 -1.73
C PRO A 312 -5.98 -29.72 -0.75
N LYS A 313 -6.90 -30.48 -0.16
CA LYS A 313 -7.78 -29.93 0.88
C LYS A 313 -6.89 -29.35 1.98
N PRO A 314 -7.14 -28.11 2.43
CA PRO A 314 -6.37 -27.55 3.53
C PRO A 314 -6.48 -28.49 4.73
N GLU A 315 -5.35 -28.92 5.27
CA GLU A 315 -5.35 -29.61 6.55
C GLU A 315 -5.94 -28.68 7.61
N PRO A 316 -6.82 -29.17 8.50
CA PRO A 316 -7.32 -28.35 9.58
C PRO A 316 -6.11 -27.86 10.39
N PRO A 317 -6.12 -26.59 10.87
CA PRO A 317 -5.02 -26.04 11.64
C PRO A 317 -4.68 -27.00 12.76
N GLY A 318 -3.42 -27.48 12.79
CA GLY A 318 -2.94 -28.39 13.81
C GLY A 318 -3.22 -27.77 15.18
N LYS A 319 -3.81 -28.54 16.09
CA LYS A 319 -3.95 -28.12 17.49
C LYS A 319 -2.59 -27.61 17.95
N PRO A 320 -2.50 -26.46 18.65
CA PRO A 320 -1.24 -26.01 19.22
C PRO A 320 -0.66 -27.14 20.04
N LYS A 321 0.55 -27.59 19.72
CA LYS A 321 1.31 -28.51 20.61
C LYS A 321 1.51 -27.74 21.88
N LEU A 322 0.84 -28.19 22.94
CA LEU A 322 1.21 -27.85 24.30
C LEU A 322 2.66 -28.29 24.49
N PRO A 323 3.51 -27.49 25.14
CA PRO A 323 4.85 -27.96 25.51
C PRO A 323 4.72 -29.23 26.33
N ASP A 324 5.47 -30.25 25.92
CA ASP A 324 5.57 -31.50 26.67
C ASP A 324 6.08 -31.18 28.08
N ASP A 325 5.25 -31.44 29.07
CA ASP A 325 5.59 -31.39 30.47
C ASP A 325 6.57 -32.54 30.75
N GLU A 326 7.86 -32.31 30.58
CA GLU A 326 8.87 -33.17 31.17
C GLU A 326 9.20 -32.69 32.59
N GLY A 327 8.66 -33.40 33.52
CA GLY A 327 9.39 -33.74 34.76
C GLY A 327 9.14 -32.93 36.01
N GLY A 328 8.44 -33.54 36.92
CA GLY A 328 8.94 -33.55 38.29
C GLY A 328 8.08 -32.99 39.42
N LEU A 329 7.28 -33.84 39.99
CA LEU A 329 7.16 -34.09 41.46
C LEU A 329 6.60 -32.98 42.40
N LEU A 330 5.64 -33.50 43.18
CA LEU A 330 5.16 -33.09 44.51
C LEU A 330 4.06 -32.00 44.47
N GLY A 331 2.85 -32.27 44.82
CA GLY A 331 2.31 -32.97 45.98
C GLY A 331 1.26 -32.08 46.61
N GLY A 332 0.04 -32.58 46.69
CA GLY A 332 -0.76 -32.33 47.88
C GLY A 332 -1.90 -31.33 47.82
N TRP A 333 -3.14 -31.87 47.75
CA TRP A 333 -4.31 -31.42 48.54
C TRP A 333 -4.90 -30.02 48.26
N ILE A 334 -6.17 -29.78 48.12
CA ILE A 334 -7.41 -30.21 48.77
C ILE A 334 -8.59 -29.80 47.89
N SER A 335 -9.60 -30.66 47.83
CA SER A 335 -10.96 -30.37 47.40
C SER A 335 -11.71 -29.54 48.45
N ALA A 336 -12.58 -28.61 48.05
CA ALA A 336 -13.84 -28.35 48.75
C ALA A 336 -14.80 -27.56 47.88
N GLU A 337 -16.00 -27.99 47.95
CA GLU A 337 -17.23 -27.59 47.30
C GLU A 337 -17.81 -26.30 47.89
N ASP A 338 -18.77 -25.75 47.11
CA ASP A 338 -20.00 -25.03 47.53
C ASP A 338 -19.94 -23.59 48.07
N GLY A 339 -20.82 -22.78 47.47
CA GLY A 339 -21.49 -21.74 48.24
C GLY A 339 -21.83 -20.42 47.54
N LYS A 340 -22.95 -20.40 46.87
CA LYS A 340 -24.00 -19.35 46.77
C LYS A 340 -23.71 -17.89 47.17
N GLU A 341 -24.16 -17.00 46.26
CA GLU A 341 -24.93 -15.76 46.42
C GLU A 341 -24.47 -14.71 47.45
N ASN A 342 -24.20 -13.49 46.97
CA ASN A 342 -25.09 -12.36 47.20
C ASN A 342 -24.51 -11.04 46.62
N GLY A 343 -25.38 -10.29 45.99
CA GLY A 343 -25.07 -8.97 45.47
C GLY A 343 -24.94 -7.89 46.54
N LYS A 344 -24.27 -6.81 46.16
CA LYS A 344 -24.56 -5.46 46.64
C LYS A 344 -23.88 -4.42 45.73
N ASN A 345 -24.70 -3.50 45.28
CA ASN A 345 -24.34 -2.19 44.74
C ASN A 345 -23.52 -1.40 45.78
N LEU A 346 -22.56 -0.61 45.31
CA LEU A 346 -22.20 0.67 45.94
C LEU A 346 -21.53 1.55 44.87
N ASP A 347 -22.21 2.65 44.60
CA ASP A 347 -21.70 3.86 43.98
C ASP A 347 -20.57 4.39 44.85
N ASP A 348 -19.51 4.92 44.24
CA ASP A 348 -18.74 6.03 44.83
C ASP A 348 -17.96 6.73 43.70
N GLU A 349 -18.33 7.98 43.53
CA GLU A 349 -17.57 9.02 42.84
C GLU A 349 -16.32 9.36 43.70
N ASP A 350 -15.15 9.55 43.07
CA ASP A 350 -14.12 10.41 43.66
C ASP A 350 -13.18 11.00 42.60
N GLU A 351 -13.32 12.32 42.46
CA GLU A 351 -12.37 13.41 42.34
C GLU A 351 -10.97 13.13 41.73
N TRP A 352 -10.75 13.71 40.56
CA TRP A 352 -9.41 14.07 40.10
C TRP A 352 -9.12 15.54 40.37
N SER A 353 -8.26 15.76 41.37
CA SER A 353 -7.72 17.04 41.72
C SER A 353 -6.67 17.52 40.70
N SER A 354 -6.86 18.76 40.31
CA SER A 354 -5.99 19.63 39.52
C SER A 354 -4.56 19.74 40.03
N VAL A 355 -3.59 19.51 39.16
CA VAL A 355 -2.19 19.91 39.38
C VAL A 355 -1.93 21.21 38.63
N HIS A 356 -1.64 22.27 39.39
CA HIS A 356 -1.15 23.55 38.87
C HIS A 356 0.26 23.39 38.30
N VAL A 357 0.45 23.76 37.04
CA VAL A 357 1.77 24.00 36.44
C VAL A 357 1.97 25.52 36.36
N THR A 358 2.99 25.99 37.04
CA THR A 358 3.43 27.40 37.06
C THR A 358 4.14 27.74 35.75
N GLU A 359 3.71 28.83 35.11
CA GLU A 359 4.37 29.43 33.95
C GLU A 359 5.72 30.07 34.39
N GLU A 360 6.83 29.54 33.91
CA GLU A 360 8.10 30.27 33.84
C GLU A 360 8.30 30.81 32.41
N LYS A 361 8.20 32.13 32.28
CA LYS A 361 8.59 32.87 31.07
C LYS A 361 10.11 32.82 30.93
N ARG A 362 10.61 32.10 29.92
CA ARG A 362 11.99 32.23 29.45
C ARG A 362 12.06 33.23 28.30
N ASN A 363 12.89 34.24 28.50
CA ASN A 363 13.29 35.22 27.49
C ASN A 363 13.99 34.51 26.35
N ILE A 364 13.49 34.69 25.12
CA ILE A 364 14.15 34.24 23.89
C ILE A 364 15.15 35.32 23.52
N GLU A 365 16.42 35.08 23.79
CA GLU A 365 17.53 35.80 23.19
C GLU A 365 17.71 35.37 21.73
N GLU A 366 18.04 36.33 20.88
CA GLU A 366 18.25 36.19 19.44
C GLU A 366 19.20 35.04 19.12
N GLY A 367 18.73 34.07 18.33
CA GLY A 367 19.49 32.90 17.91
C GLY A 367 20.57 33.25 16.88
N PRO A 368 21.60 32.41 16.78
CA PRO A 368 22.77 32.67 15.94
C PRO A 368 22.48 32.54 14.45
N ALA A 369 23.26 33.28 13.70
CA ALA A 369 23.29 33.42 12.23
C ALA A 369 22.96 32.16 11.45
N VAL A 370 22.17 32.34 10.41
CA VAL A 370 21.86 31.37 9.36
C VAL A 370 23.17 30.79 8.80
N LEU A 371 23.46 29.53 9.11
CA LEU A 371 24.47 28.76 8.43
C LEU A 371 23.95 28.45 7.02
N GLU A 372 24.50 29.11 6.00
CA GLU A 372 24.42 28.66 4.61
C GLU A 372 25.05 27.26 4.52
N GLY A 373 24.23 26.23 4.48
CA GLY A 373 24.73 24.86 4.44
C GLY A 373 23.71 23.87 3.94
N ALA A 374 23.89 23.48 2.66
CA ALA A 374 23.51 22.20 2.06
C ALA A 374 22.05 21.98 1.70
N TYR A 375 21.61 22.71 0.70
CA TYR A 375 20.71 22.13 -0.30
C TYR A 375 21.49 21.09 -1.12
N PRO A 376 20.86 19.99 -1.63
CA PRO A 376 21.48 19.28 -2.74
C PRO A 376 21.74 20.34 -3.82
N ASP A 377 23.00 20.49 -4.22
CA ASP A 377 23.31 21.52 -5.18
C ASP A 377 22.65 21.19 -6.53
N GLU A 378 22.52 22.18 -7.40
CA GLU A 378 21.97 21.93 -8.75
C GLU A 378 22.77 20.86 -9.52
N GLN A 379 24.00 20.53 -9.10
CA GLN A 379 24.82 19.48 -9.69
C GLN A 379 24.40 18.08 -9.18
N GLU A 380 24.03 17.92 -7.91
CA GLU A 380 23.46 16.66 -7.40
C GLU A 380 22.14 16.34 -8.10
N LEU A 381 21.23 17.31 -8.25
CA LEU A 381 19.98 17.14 -8.97
C LEU A 381 20.18 16.89 -10.48
N LYS A 382 21.23 17.50 -11.11
CA LYS A 382 21.60 17.25 -12.51
C LYS A 382 22.26 15.88 -12.69
N THR A 383 22.93 15.36 -11.68
CA THR A 383 23.53 14.01 -11.72
C THR A 383 22.44 12.94 -11.67
N ILE A 384 21.39 13.14 -10.88
CA ILE A 384 20.20 12.27 -10.84
C ILE A 384 19.51 12.19 -12.21
N LYS A 385 19.52 13.26 -12.99
CA LYS A 385 18.92 13.29 -14.34
C LYS A 385 19.78 12.64 -15.43
N LYS A 386 21.05 12.28 -15.16
CA LYS A 386 21.97 11.71 -16.14
C LYS A 386 22.21 10.21 -16.04
N VAL A 387 21.63 9.55 -15.02
CA VAL A 387 21.60 8.11 -14.85
C VAL A 387 20.27 7.57 -15.31
#